data_69560ba770d05bad2b10e3f0ceaa9084
#
_entry.id   69560ba770d05bad2b10e3f0ceaa9084
#
_cell.length_a   1.000
_cell.length_b   1.000
_cell.length_c   1.000
_cell.angle_alpha   90.00
_cell.angle_beta   90.00
_cell.angle_gamma   90.00
#
_symmetry.space_group_name_H-M   'P 1'
#
loop_
_entity.id
_entity.type
_entity.pdbx_description
1 polymer ?
#
loop_
_entity_poly.entity_id
_entity_poly.type
_entity_poly.pdbx_seq_one_letter_code
_entity_poly.pdbx_strand_id
1 'polypeptide(L)'
;MNMEVSSSADEHVAEHYIIEPQEISEMVKPDKTVKILIVEDNPEMRKVLTQIFEQIYEVYTAADGQEGLERASSLQPQMIVSDIMMPVMSGLEMCEKLKSNLQTSHIPVVLLTARNREEHTLEGLQTGADDYISKPFNIKILVARCNNIIQTRKLLQQRFVRNDEPKVEDLPFNPIDKKMLMDATAIVESYIDNPDFDVATFAREMCMSRTLLFTKLKALTGQTPNDFILSLRLKKATEKLRNDPNALIADIAFDYGFSNPSYFIRCFKNAYDITPAAYRRKYANS
;
A
#
# COMPACT_ATOMS: atom_id res chain seq x y z
N MET A 1 2.29 55.17 8.10
CA MET A 1 2.06 54.91 6.66
C MET A 1 2.10 53.40 6.49
N ASN A 2 0.91 52.82 6.66
CA ASN A 2 0.71 51.39 6.72
C ASN A 2 0.83 50.80 5.30
N MET A 3 1.62 49.76 5.15
CA MET A 3 1.59 48.91 3.97
C MET A 3 0.63 47.73 4.23
N GLU A 4 -0.61 47.90 3.80
CA GLU A 4 -1.49 46.79 3.46
C GLU A 4 -1.13 46.31 2.05
N VAL A 5 -0.45 45.17 1.95
CA VAL A 5 -0.29 44.44 0.70
C VAL A 5 -0.20 42.96 1.06
N SER A 6 -1.30 42.24 1.07
CA SER A 6 -1.37 40.79 0.80
C SER A 6 -2.79 40.20 0.97
N SER A 7 -3.81 40.74 0.30
CA SER A 7 -5.13 40.09 0.37
C SER A 7 -5.79 39.78 -0.99
N SER A 8 -5.14 40.12 -2.09
CA SER A 8 -5.74 39.97 -3.42
C SER A 8 -5.27 38.76 -4.23
N ALA A 9 -4.24 38.07 -3.78
CA ALA A 9 -3.75 36.88 -4.48
C ALA A 9 -4.52 35.58 -4.10
N ASP A 10 -5.04 35.53 -2.88
CA ASP A 10 -5.67 34.31 -2.34
C ASP A 10 -7.14 34.16 -2.78
N GLU A 11 -7.87 35.24 -3.03
CA GLU A 11 -9.27 35.18 -3.50
C GLU A 11 -9.42 34.65 -4.94
N HIS A 12 -8.39 34.73 -5.79
CA HIS A 12 -8.42 34.20 -7.15
C HIS A 12 -8.12 32.70 -7.27
N VAL A 13 -7.64 32.06 -6.21
CA VAL A 13 -7.26 30.63 -6.23
C VAL A 13 -8.50 29.73 -6.28
N ALA A 14 -9.55 30.08 -5.58
CA ALA A 14 -10.77 29.25 -5.49
C ALA A 14 -11.58 29.22 -6.81
N GLU A 15 -11.58 30.30 -7.60
CA GLU A 15 -12.35 30.38 -8.86
C GLU A 15 -11.79 29.50 -9.99
N HIS A 16 -10.52 29.10 -9.92
CA HIS A 16 -9.88 28.24 -10.93
C HIS A 16 -10.17 26.73 -10.75
N TYR A 17 -10.75 26.35 -9.62
CA TYR A 17 -10.96 24.92 -9.25
C TYR A 17 -12.42 24.50 -9.21
N ILE A 18 -13.31 25.21 -9.92
CA ILE A 18 -14.73 24.83 -10.01
C ILE A 18 -14.86 23.65 -10.96
N ILE A 19 -15.08 22.46 -10.41
CA ILE A 19 -15.51 21.28 -11.17
C ILE A 19 -16.87 20.86 -10.62
N GLU A 20 -17.81 20.56 -11.53
CA GLU A 20 -19.11 20.02 -11.17
C GLU A 20 -18.89 18.68 -10.43
N PRO A 21 -19.47 18.49 -9.23
CA PRO A 21 -19.31 17.26 -8.45
C PRO A 21 -19.60 15.97 -9.23
N GLN A 22 -20.50 16.01 -10.19
CA GLN A 22 -20.90 14.88 -11.04
C GLN A 22 -19.77 14.39 -11.95
N GLU A 23 -18.90 15.28 -12.45
CA GLU A 23 -17.81 14.92 -13.36
C GLU A 23 -16.76 14.03 -12.72
N ILE A 24 -16.51 14.18 -11.42
CA ILE A 24 -15.50 13.40 -10.70
C ILE A 24 -16.00 11.98 -10.41
N SER A 25 -17.27 11.85 -9.99
CA SER A 25 -17.88 10.55 -9.73
C SER A 25 -18.11 9.72 -10.99
N GLU A 26 -18.17 10.35 -12.16
CA GLU A 26 -18.18 9.66 -13.47
C GLU A 26 -16.80 9.13 -13.86
N MET A 27 -15.72 9.84 -13.48
CA MET A 27 -14.35 9.42 -13.77
C MET A 27 -13.85 8.28 -12.87
N VAL A 28 -14.21 8.30 -11.60
CA VAL A 28 -13.72 7.36 -10.60
C VAL A 28 -14.89 6.85 -9.76
N LYS A 29 -15.08 5.53 -9.75
CA LYS A 29 -16.11 4.91 -8.92
C LYS A 29 -15.85 5.19 -7.44
N PRO A 30 -16.82 5.73 -6.70
CA PRO A 30 -16.67 6.00 -5.27
C PRO A 30 -16.32 4.74 -4.46
N ASP A 31 -15.34 4.88 -3.58
CA ASP A 31 -14.92 3.82 -2.65
C ASP A 31 -14.59 4.41 -1.28
N LYS A 32 -15.59 4.47 -0.42
CA LYS A 32 -15.48 5.02 0.94
C LYS A 32 -14.72 4.11 1.92
N THR A 33 -14.24 2.96 1.47
CA THR A 33 -13.32 2.13 2.26
C THR A 33 -11.87 2.60 2.17
N VAL A 34 -11.57 3.47 1.20
CA VAL A 34 -10.25 4.08 1.00
C VAL A 34 -10.19 5.39 1.78
N LYS A 35 -9.23 5.50 2.70
CA LYS A 35 -8.95 6.70 3.49
C LYS A 35 -7.85 7.51 2.82
N ILE A 36 -8.08 8.80 2.61
CA ILE A 36 -7.09 9.76 2.12
C ILE A 36 -6.84 10.81 3.20
N LEU A 37 -5.56 11.14 3.43
CA LEU A 37 -5.15 12.25 4.27
C LEU A 37 -4.68 13.40 3.38
N ILE A 38 -5.31 14.57 3.51
CA ILE A 38 -4.93 15.82 2.85
C ILE A 38 -4.18 16.67 3.87
N VAL A 39 -2.98 17.11 3.52
CA VAL A 39 -2.12 17.96 4.36
C VAL A 39 -1.85 19.26 3.60
N GLU A 40 -2.45 20.36 4.06
CA GLU A 40 -2.41 21.66 3.39
C GLU A 40 -2.61 22.74 4.46
N ASP A 41 -1.74 23.73 4.54
CA ASP A 41 -1.82 24.81 5.53
C ASP A 41 -2.88 25.85 5.19
N ASN A 42 -3.08 26.14 3.90
CA ASN A 42 -4.12 27.06 3.46
C ASN A 42 -5.52 26.44 3.66
N PRO A 43 -6.38 27.02 4.51
CA PRO A 43 -7.69 26.44 4.84
C PRO A 43 -8.66 26.39 3.65
N GLU A 44 -8.55 27.34 2.70
CA GLU A 44 -9.42 27.36 1.52
C GLU A 44 -9.03 26.25 0.53
N MET A 45 -7.73 26.10 0.24
CA MET A 45 -7.22 25.03 -0.59
C MET A 45 -7.51 23.68 0.04
N ARG A 46 -7.30 23.52 1.35
CA ARG A 46 -7.63 22.30 2.09
C ARG A 46 -9.11 21.95 1.96
N LYS A 47 -10.00 22.95 2.06
CA LYS A 47 -11.45 22.77 1.87
C LYS A 47 -11.78 22.33 0.43
N VAL A 48 -11.18 22.95 -0.58
CA VAL A 48 -11.37 22.58 -1.99
C VAL A 48 -10.93 21.15 -2.24
N LEU A 49 -9.72 20.77 -1.83
CA LEU A 49 -9.23 19.40 -1.97
C LEU A 49 -10.13 18.38 -1.24
N THR A 50 -10.58 18.73 -0.03
CA THR A 50 -11.50 17.89 0.75
C THR A 50 -12.79 17.66 -0.01
N GLN A 51 -13.45 18.70 -0.50
CA GLN A 51 -14.71 18.60 -1.25
C GLN A 51 -14.59 17.73 -2.52
N ILE A 52 -13.43 17.79 -3.18
CA ILE A 52 -13.14 16.99 -4.37
C ILE A 52 -13.01 15.50 -4.00
N PHE A 53 -12.14 15.19 -3.06
CA PHE A 53 -11.83 13.81 -2.70
C PHE A 53 -12.94 13.13 -1.88
N GLU A 54 -13.73 13.88 -1.11
CA GLU A 54 -14.91 13.37 -0.39
C GLU A 54 -15.99 12.79 -1.30
N GLN A 55 -16.01 13.12 -2.57
CA GLN A 55 -16.94 12.49 -3.51
C GLN A 55 -16.60 11.01 -3.77
N ILE A 56 -15.32 10.67 -3.63
CA ILE A 56 -14.80 9.35 -4.00
C ILE A 56 -14.40 8.53 -2.76
N TYR A 57 -13.72 9.16 -1.80
CA TYR A 57 -13.02 8.51 -0.69
C TYR A 57 -13.48 9.00 0.68
N GLU A 58 -13.03 8.35 1.75
CA GLU A 58 -13.12 8.86 3.11
C GLU A 58 -11.93 9.81 3.34
N VAL A 59 -12.20 11.10 3.63
CA VAL A 59 -11.16 12.13 3.68
C VAL A 59 -10.90 12.57 5.12
N TYR A 60 -9.63 12.67 5.44
CA TYR A 60 -9.10 13.28 6.67
C TYR A 60 -8.17 14.44 6.29
N THR A 61 -7.99 15.41 7.18
CA THR A 61 -7.18 16.60 6.89
C THR A 61 -6.16 16.85 7.99
N ALA A 62 -5.08 17.55 7.66
CA ALA A 62 -4.11 18.10 8.60
C ALA A 62 -3.68 19.50 8.11
N ALA A 63 -3.29 20.38 9.03
CA ALA A 63 -2.95 21.77 8.72
C ALA A 63 -1.45 22.00 8.48
N ASP A 64 -0.61 21.04 8.84
CA ASP A 64 0.84 21.08 8.62
C ASP A 64 1.43 19.67 8.59
N GLY A 65 2.72 19.57 8.25
CA GLY A 65 3.39 18.27 8.13
C GLY A 65 3.54 17.51 9.45
N GLN A 66 3.59 18.22 10.59
CA GLN A 66 3.69 17.57 11.90
C GLN A 66 2.38 16.86 12.26
N GLU A 67 1.25 17.57 12.14
CA GLU A 67 -0.08 16.99 12.31
C GLU A 67 -0.31 15.86 11.28
N GLY A 68 0.15 16.06 10.03
CA GLY A 68 0.11 15.07 8.97
C GLY A 68 0.81 13.76 9.34
N LEU A 69 2.02 13.84 9.91
CA LEU A 69 2.80 12.68 10.36
C LEU A 69 2.10 11.92 11.50
N GLU A 70 1.55 12.64 12.48
CA GLU A 70 0.83 12.05 13.61
C GLU A 70 -0.46 11.35 13.15
N ARG A 71 -1.24 12.01 12.28
CA ARG A 71 -2.46 11.44 11.71
C ARG A 71 -2.17 10.25 10.79
N ALA A 72 -1.11 10.31 9.98
CA ALA A 72 -0.70 9.17 9.15
C ALA A 72 -0.39 7.92 9.99
N SER A 73 0.30 8.10 11.12
CA SER A 73 0.63 7.01 12.03
C SER A 73 -0.60 6.39 12.71
N SER A 74 -1.59 7.18 13.06
CA SER A 74 -2.81 6.72 13.75
C SER A 74 -3.88 6.20 12.81
N LEU A 75 -4.13 6.89 11.68
CA LEU A 75 -5.20 6.57 10.73
C LEU A 75 -4.82 5.48 9.73
N GLN A 76 -3.50 5.32 9.43
CA GLN A 76 -2.99 4.42 8.40
C GLN A 76 -3.73 4.61 7.06
N PRO A 77 -3.71 5.83 6.47
CA PRO A 77 -4.44 6.12 5.23
C PRO A 77 -3.84 5.34 4.06
N GLN A 78 -4.64 5.08 3.03
CA GLN A 78 -4.20 4.45 1.80
C GLN A 78 -3.45 5.40 0.88
N MET A 79 -3.50 6.72 1.15
CA MET A 79 -2.77 7.76 0.42
C MET A 79 -2.71 9.06 1.22
N ILE A 80 -1.63 9.81 1.03
CA ILE A 80 -1.48 11.19 1.49
C ILE A 80 -1.32 12.09 0.28
N VAL A 81 -2.04 13.21 0.25
CA VAL A 81 -1.85 14.33 -0.68
C VAL A 81 -1.42 15.52 0.15
N SER A 82 -0.22 16.04 -0.09
CA SER A 82 0.36 17.07 0.76
C SER A 82 0.93 18.24 -0.04
N ASP A 83 0.70 19.47 0.43
CA ASP A 83 1.53 20.58 -0.02
C ASP A 83 2.96 20.39 0.46
N ILE A 84 3.91 20.95 -0.29
CA ILE A 84 5.33 21.00 0.07
C ILE A 84 5.60 22.12 1.05
N MET A 85 5.07 23.33 0.78
CA MET A 85 5.42 24.55 1.49
C MET A 85 4.45 24.83 2.62
N MET A 86 4.73 24.29 3.79
CA MET A 86 3.90 24.46 4.99
C MET A 86 4.75 24.91 6.18
N PRO A 87 4.16 25.65 7.15
CA PRO A 87 4.82 25.99 8.40
C PRO A 87 5.04 24.74 9.27
N VAL A 88 5.85 24.88 10.32
CA VAL A 88 6.18 23.85 11.32
C VAL A 88 6.99 22.70 10.72
N MET A 89 6.45 21.95 9.75
CA MET A 89 7.10 20.88 9.01
C MET A 89 6.63 20.90 7.56
N SER A 90 7.58 20.93 6.64
CA SER A 90 7.28 20.88 5.20
C SER A 90 6.77 19.50 4.77
N GLY A 91 6.05 19.46 3.64
CA GLY A 91 5.61 18.18 3.05
C GLY A 91 6.76 17.25 2.64
N LEU A 92 7.92 17.81 2.27
CA LEU A 92 9.14 17.05 1.97
C LEU A 92 9.69 16.36 3.22
N GLU A 93 9.87 17.11 4.31
CA GLU A 93 10.34 16.56 5.59
C GLU A 93 9.36 15.51 6.16
N MET A 94 8.06 15.76 6.06
CA MET A 94 7.03 14.79 6.43
C MET A 94 7.15 13.52 5.60
N CYS A 95 7.29 13.64 4.28
CA CYS A 95 7.43 12.51 3.37
C CYS A 95 8.68 11.67 3.72
N GLU A 96 9.83 12.30 3.93
CA GLU A 96 11.07 11.62 4.32
C GLU A 96 10.90 10.85 5.63
N LYS A 97 10.29 11.46 6.65
CA LYS A 97 10.00 10.79 7.93
C LYS A 97 9.02 9.63 7.78
N LEU A 98 7.97 9.79 6.95
CA LEU A 98 7.02 8.71 6.66
C LEU A 98 7.71 7.53 5.95
N LYS A 99 8.54 7.82 4.95
CA LYS A 99 9.21 6.80 4.12
C LYS A 99 10.37 6.10 4.83
N SER A 100 10.98 6.74 5.83
CA SER A 100 12.03 6.14 6.67
C SER A 100 11.48 5.35 7.87
N ASN A 101 10.22 5.51 8.22
CA ASN A 101 9.60 4.80 9.34
C ASN A 101 8.86 3.55 8.85
N LEU A 102 9.24 2.37 9.37
CA LEU A 102 8.63 1.10 9.00
C LEU A 102 7.10 1.09 9.17
N GLN A 103 6.55 1.81 10.15
CA GLN A 103 5.10 1.87 10.38
C GLN A 103 4.33 2.54 9.25
N THR A 104 4.94 3.53 8.56
CA THR A 104 4.27 4.39 7.59
C THR A 104 4.88 4.35 6.19
N SER A 105 6.04 3.70 6.01
CA SER A 105 6.79 3.66 4.74
C SER A 105 5.98 3.19 3.55
N HIS A 106 4.99 2.32 3.77
CA HIS A 106 4.12 1.78 2.72
C HIS A 106 3.06 2.78 2.22
N ILE A 107 2.80 3.87 2.96
CA ILE A 107 1.76 4.84 2.60
C ILE A 107 2.25 5.67 1.40
N PRO A 108 1.53 5.68 0.26
CA PRO A 108 1.87 6.54 -0.86
C PRO A 108 1.67 8.01 -0.50
N VAL A 109 2.62 8.85 -0.96
CA VAL A 109 2.60 10.29 -0.78
C VAL A 109 2.67 10.98 -2.14
N VAL A 110 1.68 11.80 -2.45
CA VAL A 110 1.63 12.71 -3.60
C VAL A 110 1.91 14.12 -3.09
N LEU A 111 2.96 14.77 -3.61
CA LEU A 111 3.36 16.10 -3.20
C LEU A 111 2.88 17.16 -4.22
N LEU A 112 2.22 18.20 -3.73
CA LEU A 112 1.82 19.36 -4.50
C LEU A 112 2.91 20.44 -4.41
N THR A 113 3.40 20.94 -5.55
CA THR A 113 4.57 21.83 -5.59
C THR A 113 4.29 23.08 -6.40
N ALA A 114 4.80 24.24 -5.95
CA ALA A 114 4.77 25.50 -6.70
C ALA A 114 5.84 25.59 -7.81
N ARG A 115 6.83 24.67 -7.84
CA ARG A 115 7.94 24.69 -8.80
C ARG A 115 7.73 23.71 -9.96
N ASN A 116 8.36 24.00 -11.11
CA ASN A 116 8.32 23.13 -12.28
C ASN A 116 9.10 21.82 -12.07
N ARG A 117 8.69 20.73 -12.78
CA ARG A 117 9.25 19.37 -12.68
C ARG A 117 10.78 19.28 -12.77
N GLU A 118 11.43 20.16 -13.49
CA GLU A 118 12.87 20.06 -13.76
C GLU A 118 13.75 20.36 -12.54
N GLU A 119 13.33 21.27 -11.67
CA GLU A 119 14.09 21.61 -10.45
C GLU A 119 13.93 20.57 -9.33
N HIS A 120 12.83 19.81 -9.33
CA HIS A 120 12.57 18.77 -8.32
C HIS A 120 13.06 17.37 -8.67
N THR A 121 13.53 17.14 -9.90
CA THR A 121 13.98 15.81 -10.34
C THR A 121 15.18 15.31 -9.52
N LEU A 122 16.02 16.20 -9.00
CA LEU A 122 17.17 15.82 -8.16
C LEU A 122 16.82 15.71 -6.66
N GLU A 123 16.00 16.62 -6.11
CA GLU A 123 15.56 16.54 -4.71
C GLU A 123 14.46 15.48 -4.52
N GLY A 124 13.59 15.33 -5.50
CA GLY A 124 12.46 14.39 -5.47
C GLY A 124 12.85 12.92 -5.48
N LEU A 125 13.96 12.55 -6.11
CA LEU A 125 14.50 11.18 -6.08
C LEU A 125 15.00 10.77 -4.69
N GLN A 126 15.28 11.72 -3.79
CA GLN A 126 15.79 11.44 -2.44
C GLN A 126 14.69 11.29 -1.39
N THR A 127 13.51 11.89 -1.57
CA THR A 127 12.43 11.89 -0.57
C THR A 127 11.53 10.65 -0.61
N GLY A 128 11.56 9.88 -1.71
CA GLY A 128 10.76 8.67 -1.87
C GLY A 128 9.25 8.91 -2.06
N ALA A 129 8.81 10.12 -2.43
CA ALA A 129 7.43 10.41 -2.79
C ALA A 129 7.00 9.59 -4.02
N ASP A 130 5.73 9.18 -4.06
CA ASP A 130 5.19 8.34 -5.13
C ASP A 130 4.82 9.16 -6.38
N ASP A 131 4.47 10.45 -6.25
CA ASP A 131 4.28 11.40 -7.36
C ASP A 131 4.44 12.85 -6.92
N TYR A 132 4.69 13.74 -7.91
CA TYR A 132 4.78 15.20 -7.78
C TYR A 132 3.85 15.88 -8.77
N ILE A 133 3.05 16.84 -8.29
CA ILE A 133 2.10 17.58 -9.12
C ILE A 133 2.32 19.09 -8.92
N SER A 134 2.66 19.79 -10.00
CA SER A 134 2.88 21.23 -9.95
C SER A 134 1.58 22.03 -9.82
N LYS A 135 1.58 23.03 -8.95
CA LYS A 135 0.54 24.06 -8.86
C LYS A 135 0.81 25.14 -9.94
N PRO A 136 -0.20 25.68 -10.66
CA PRO A 136 -1.60 25.28 -10.61
C PRO A 136 -1.83 23.94 -11.31
N PHE A 137 -2.66 23.05 -10.74
CA PHE A 137 -2.93 21.74 -11.26
C PHE A 137 -4.37 21.62 -11.78
N ASN A 138 -4.54 20.75 -12.76
CA ASN A 138 -5.87 20.32 -13.18
C ASN A 138 -6.40 19.23 -12.23
N ILE A 139 -7.57 19.48 -11.62
CA ILE A 139 -8.18 18.58 -10.64
C ILE A 139 -8.41 17.18 -11.23
N LYS A 140 -8.87 17.08 -12.48
CA LYS A 140 -9.09 15.76 -13.14
C LYS A 140 -7.79 14.98 -13.23
N ILE A 141 -6.67 15.65 -13.50
CA ILE A 141 -5.34 15.02 -13.55
C ILE A 141 -4.90 14.59 -12.15
N LEU A 142 -5.08 15.43 -11.13
CA LEU A 142 -4.76 15.09 -9.75
C LEU A 142 -5.54 13.85 -9.30
N VAL A 143 -6.86 13.85 -9.48
CA VAL A 143 -7.74 12.73 -9.11
C VAL A 143 -7.36 11.46 -9.87
N ALA A 144 -7.10 11.55 -11.19
CA ALA A 144 -6.70 10.40 -12.00
C ALA A 144 -5.38 9.79 -11.53
N ARG A 145 -4.37 10.60 -11.21
CA ARG A 145 -3.06 10.12 -10.70
C ARG A 145 -3.21 9.45 -9.33
N CYS A 146 -3.92 10.09 -8.41
CA CYS A 146 -4.20 9.51 -7.10
C CYS A 146 -4.92 8.16 -7.22
N ASN A 147 -5.96 8.09 -8.05
CA ASN A 147 -6.68 6.86 -8.30
C ASN A 147 -5.79 5.78 -8.92
N ASN A 148 -4.93 6.12 -9.89
CA ASN A 148 -4.01 5.16 -10.50
C ASN A 148 -3.06 4.53 -9.48
N ILE A 149 -2.51 5.31 -8.55
CA ILE A 149 -1.65 4.80 -7.47
C ILE A 149 -2.43 3.81 -6.59
N ILE A 150 -3.65 4.18 -6.17
CA ILE A 150 -4.51 3.32 -5.34
C ILE A 150 -4.86 2.02 -6.08
N GLN A 151 -5.28 2.10 -7.36
CA GLN A 151 -5.65 0.92 -8.14
C GLN A 151 -4.46 -0.01 -8.40
N THR A 152 -3.29 0.55 -8.70
CA THR A 152 -2.05 -0.23 -8.89
C THR A 152 -1.72 -1.02 -7.62
N ARG A 153 -1.84 -0.41 -6.44
CA ARG A 153 -1.61 -1.11 -5.16
C ARG A 153 -2.66 -2.20 -4.89
N LYS A 154 -3.93 -1.94 -5.17
CA LYS A 154 -4.99 -2.96 -5.07
C LYS A 154 -4.75 -4.15 -6.00
N LEU A 155 -4.32 -3.90 -7.24
CA LEU A 155 -3.98 -4.96 -8.19
C LEU A 155 -2.80 -5.80 -7.70
N LEU A 156 -1.76 -5.17 -7.15
CA LEU A 156 -0.62 -5.88 -6.57
C LEU A 156 -1.06 -6.77 -5.39
N GLN A 157 -1.88 -6.25 -4.48
CA GLN A 157 -2.43 -7.04 -3.38
C GLN A 157 -3.25 -8.25 -3.89
N GLN A 158 -4.07 -8.07 -4.93
CA GLN A 158 -4.83 -9.15 -5.53
C GLN A 158 -3.93 -10.24 -6.12
N ARG A 159 -2.77 -9.88 -6.71
CA ARG A 159 -1.79 -10.85 -7.23
C ARG A 159 -1.18 -11.67 -6.11
N PHE A 160 -0.83 -11.06 -4.97
CA PHE A 160 -0.37 -11.80 -3.79
C PHE A 160 -1.44 -12.79 -3.29
N VAL A 161 -2.69 -12.37 -3.19
CA VAL A 161 -3.79 -13.23 -2.74
C VAL A 161 -4.02 -14.42 -3.70
N ARG A 162 -3.79 -14.23 -5.01
CA ARG A 162 -3.94 -15.30 -6.02
C ARG A 162 -2.73 -16.21 -6.18
N ASN A 163 -1.69 -16.04 -5.34
CA ASN A 163 -0.41 -16.76 -5.47
C ASN A 163 0.28 -16.59 -6.84
N ASP A 164 -0.05 -15.52 -7.57
CA ASP A 164 0.63 -15.09 -8.80
C ASP A 164 1.61 -13.97 -8.44
N GLU A 165 2.56 -14.31 -7.55
CA GLU A 165 3.45 -13.34 -6.97
C GLU A 165 4.54 -12.91 -7.96
N PRO A 166 4.66 -11.60 -8.26
CA PRO A 166 5.86 -11.08 -8.87
C PRO A 166 7.03 -11.22 -7.89
N LYS A 167 8.25 -11.32 -8.40
CA LYS A 167 9.44 -11.29 -7.53
C LYS A 167 9.44 -9.99 -6.71
N VAL A 168 9.75 -10.09 -5.43
CA VAL A 168 9.72 -8.94 -4.50
C VAL A 168 10.62 -7.80 -4.99
N GLU A 169 11.73 -8.14 -5.65
CA GLU A 169 12.69 -7.19 -6.22
C GLU A 169 12.06 -6.29 -7.31
N ASP A 170 11.11 -6.84 -8.09
CA ASP A 170 10.44 -6.15 -9.20
C ASP A 170 9.24 -5.30 -8.75
N LEU A 171 8.88 -5.36 -7.47
CA LEU A 171 7.73 -4.61 -6.95
C LEU A 171 8.05 -3.11 -6.82
N PRO A 172 7.08 -2.23 -7.09
CA PRO A 172 7.24 -0.78 -6.93
C PRO A 172 7.11 -0.35 -5.45
N PHE A 173 7.81 -1.05 -4.55
CA PHE A 173 7.88 -0.70 -3.14
C PHE A 173 9.20 -0.02 -2.82
N ASN A 174 9.23 0.77 -1.75
CA ASN A 174 10.46 1.36 -1.25
C ASN A 174 11.40 0.27 -0.69
N PRO A 175 12.70 0.56 -0.52
CA PRO A 175 13.69 -0.43 -0.06
C PRO A 175 13.36 -1.05 1.30
N ILE A 176 12.76 -0.29 2.23
CA ILE A 176 12.40 -0.76 3.58
C ILE A 176 11.30 -1.82 3.48
N ASP A 177 10.28 -1.57 2.67
CA ASP A 177 9.16 -2.50 2.47
C ASP A 177 9.58 -3.75 1.70
N LYS A 178 10.45 -3.60 0.68
CA LYS A 178 11.04 -4.76 -0.02
C LYS A 178 11.81 -5.64 0.94
N LYS A 179 12.71 -5.06 1.73
CA LYS A 179 13.48 -5.81 2.73
C LYS A 179 12.57 -6.52 3.72
N MET A 180 11.57 -5.81 4.26
CA MET A 180 10.60 -6.39 5.18
C MET A 180 9.88 -7.62 4.58
N LEU A 181 9.43 -7.57 3.33
CA LEU A 181 8.79 -8.69 2.66
C LEU A 181 9.77 -9.85 2.39
N MET A 182 11.01 -9.56 2.02
CA MET A 182 12.06 -10.58 1.85
C MET A 182 12.35 -11.30 3.17
N ASP A 183 12.55 -10.54 4.26
CA ASP A 183 12.79 -11.09 5.59
C ASP A 183 11.58 -11.92 6.07
N ALA A 184 10.35 -11.43 5.85
CA ALA A 184 9.13 -12.14 6.18
C ALA A 184 9.01 -13.47 5.42
N THR A 185 9.32 -13.47 4.13
CA THR A 185 9.31 -14.69 3.31
C THR A 185 10.35 -15.69 3.80
N ALA A 186 11.59 -15.23 4.02
CA ALA A 186 12.69 -16.09 4.49
C ALA A 186 12.38 -16.73 5.86
N ILE A 187 11.79 -15.97 6.79
CA ILE A 187 11.37 -16.49 8.10
C ILE A 187 10.30 -17.56 7.93
N VAL A 188 9.24 -17.30 7.17
CA VAL A 188 8.19 -18.32 6.95
C VAL A 188 8.75 -19.56 6.27
N GLU A 189 9.67 -19.40 5.30
CA GLU A 189 10.33 -20.54 4.64
C GLU A 189 11.20 -21.37 5.60
N SER A 190 11.85 -20.72 6.59
CA SER A 190 12.66 -21.43 7.59
C SER A 190 11.82 -22.25 8.60
N TYR A 191 10.54 -21.94 8.73
CA TYR A 191 9.57 -22.66 9.56
C TYR A 191 8.48 -23.36 8.74
N ILE A 192 8.74 -23.65 7.46
CA ILE A 192 7.71 -24.07 6.51
C ILE A 192 7.03 -25.38 6.91
N ASP A 193 7.81 -26.34 7.47
CA ASP A 193 7.39 -27.67 7.91
C ASP A 193 6.84 -27.69 9.34
N ASN A 194 7.00 -26.62 10.11
CA ASN A 194 6.58 -26.57 11.50
C ASN A 194 5.08 -26.24 11.62
N PRO A 195 4.20 -27.19 12.02
CA PRO A 195 2.76 -26.92 12.15
C PRO A 195 2.43 -25.94 13.28
N ASP A 196 3.32 -25.79 14.26
CA ASP A 196 3.13 -24.91 15.43
C ASP A 196 3.64 -23.48 15.18
N PHE A 197 4.18 -23.17 14.01
CA PHE A 197 4.60 -21.82 13.64
C PHE A 197 3.39 -20.90 13.54
N ASP A 198 3.23 -20.04 14.52
CA ASP A 198 2.11 -19.13 14.68
C ASP A 198 2.50 -17.65 14.46
N VAL A 199 1.48 -16.76 14.46
CA VAL A 199 1.67 -15.30 14.28
C VAL A 199 2.49 -14.69 15.42
N ALA A 200 2.46 -15.27 16.62
CA ALA A 200 3.24 -14.75 17.75
C ALA A 200 4.74 -15.01 17.55
N THR A 201 5.08 -16.21 17.12
CA THR A 201 6.44 -16.58 16.74
C THR A 201 6.90 -15.78 15.54
N PHE A 202 6.07 -15.67 14.50
CA PHE A 202 6.39 -14.87 13.31
C PHE A 202 6.71 -13.41 13.68
N ALA A 203 5.88 -12.76 14.49
CA ALA A 203 6.12 -11.38 14.93
C ALA A 203 7.42 -11.24 15.73
N ARG A 204 7.73 -12.21 16.61
CA ARG A 204 8.98 -12.24 17.37
C ARG A 204 10.20 -12.37 16.47
N GLU A 205 10.19 -13.30 15.53
CA GLU A 205 11.29 -13.50 14.56
C GLU A 205 11.51 -12.26 13.68
N MET A 206 10.42 -11.57 13.31
CA MET A 206 10.48 -10.29 12.60
C MET A 206 10.93 -9.10 13.48
N CYS A 207 11.12 -9.28 14.78
CA CYS A 207 11.35 -8.20 15.75
C CYS A 207 10.28 -7.10 15.69
N MET A 208 9.02 -7.47 15.47
CA MET A 208 7.87 -6.56 15.34
C MET A 208 6.77 -6.87 16.35
N SER A 209 5.94 -5.87 16.67
CA SER A 209 4.67 -6.14 17.33
C SER A 209 3.71 -6.88 16.38
N ARG A 210 2.79 -7.67 16.92
CA ARG A 210 1.75 -8.35 16.11
C ARG A 210 0.93 -7.36 15.29
N THR A 211 0.62 -6.20 15.88
CA THR A 211 -0.14 -5.13 15.22
C THR A 211 0.64 -4.57 14.03
N LEU A 212 1.93 -4.28 14.20
CA LEU A 212 2.77 -3.75 13.13
C LEU A 212 2.92 -4.77 11.99
N LEU A 213 3.19 -6.04 12.31
CA LEU A 213 3.27 -7.12 11.32
C LEU A 213 1.97 -7.26 10.54
N PHE A 214 0.82 -7.24 11.24
CA PHE A 214 -0.50 -7.30 10.61
C PHE A 214 -0.71 -6.12 9.66
N THR A 215 -0.50 -4.88 10.13
CA THR A 215 -0.70 -3.66 9.34
C THR A 215 0.17 -3.67 8.09
N LYS A 216 1.45 -4.02 8.22
CA LYS A 216 2.40 -4.03 7.11
C LYS A 216 2.07 -5.10 6.07
N LEU A 217 1.87 -6.35 6.48
CA LEU A 217 1.53 -7.42 5.55
C LEU A 217 0.19 -7.12 4.85
N LYS A 218 -0.81 -6.65 5.60
CA LYS A 218 -2.11 -6.28 5.02
C LYS A 218 -2.00 -5.16 4.01
N ALA A 219 -1.20 -4.14 4.30
CA ALA A 219 -0.99 -3.01 3.39
C ALA A 219 -0.21 -3.39 2.13
N LEU A 220 0.83 -4.22 2.25
CA LEU A 220 1.71 -4.57 1.13
C LEU A 220 1.14 -5.71 0.27
N THR A 221 0.58 -6.75 0.90
CA THR A 221 0.17 -8.00 0.23
C THR A 221 -1.34 -8.23 0.21
N GLY A 222 -2.12 -7.44 0.93
CA GLY A 222 -3.55 -7.69 1.14
C GLY A 222 -3.85 -8.87 2.07
N GLN A 223 -2.84 -9.57 2.57
CA GLN A 223 -2.97 -10.78 3.39
C GLN A 223 -2.82 -10.48 4.88
N THR A 224 -3.50 -11.24 5.73
CA THR A 224 -3.16 -11.30 7.16
C THR A 224 -1.89 -12.11 7.37
N PRO A 225 -1.18 -12.02 8.51
CA PRO A 225 -0.02 -12.88 8.78
C PRO A 225 -0.31 -14.38 8.65
N ASN A 226 -1.47 -14.85 9.06
CA ASN A 226 -1.90 -16.24 8.88
C ASN A 226 -2.07 -16.61 7.39
N ASP A 227 -2.72 -15.73 6.62
CA ASP A 227 -2.92 -15.94 5.19
C ASP A 227 -1.58 -15.94 4.44
N PHE A 228 -0.63 -15.08 4.86
CA PHE A 228 0.71 -15.01 4.30
C PHE A 228 1.50 -16.31 4.54
N ILE A 229 1.50 -16.85 5.77
CA ILE A 229 2.09 -18.15 6.09
C ILE A 229 1.43 -19.24 5.24
N LEU A 230 0.10 -19.28 5.20
CA LEU A 230 -0.66 -20.28 4.46
C LEU A 230 -0.36 -20.22 2.96
N SER A 231 -0.31 -19.03 2.37
CA SER A 231 -0.05 -18.85 0.94
C SER A 231 1.33 -19.37 0.54
N LEU A 232 2.37 -19.11 1.34
CA LEU A 232 3.72 -19.62 1.10
C LEU A 232 3.80 -21.14 1.23
N ARG A 233 3.15 -21.74 2.25
CA ARG A 233 3.06 -23.20 2.39
C ARG A 233 2.39 -23.85 1.19
N LEU A 234 1.27 -23.29 0.74
CA LEU A 234 0.55 -23.80 -0.44
C LEU A 234 1.36 -23.66 -1.71
N LYS A 235 2.07 -22.52 -1.89
CA LYS A 235 2.95 -22.28 -3.03
C LYS A 235 4.07 -23.34 -3.11
N LYS A 236 4.77 -23.58 -2.00
CA LYS A 236 5.81 -24.62 -1.94
C LYS A 236 5.25 -26.03 -2.19
N ALA A 237 4.04 -26.30 -1.71
CA ALA A 237 3.35 -27.56 -2.03
C ALA A 237 3.05 -27.71 -3.53
N THR A 238 2.74 -26.61 -4.27
CA THR A 238 2.56 -26.68 -5.73
C THR A 238 3.85 -27.04 -6.46
N GLU A 239 5.00 -26.51 -5.99
CA GLU A 239 6.33 -26.84 -6.54
C GLU A 239 6.62 -28.35 -6.35
N LYS A 240 6.38 -28.89 -5.16
CA LYS A 240 6.55 -30.32 -4.87
C LYS A 240 5.60 -31.18 -5.71
N LEU A 241 4.33 -30.77 -5.85
CA LEU A 241 3.34 -31.49 -6.67
C LEU A 241 3.72 -31.59 -8.15
N ARG A 242 4.42 -30.58 -8.69
CA ARG A 242 4.92 -30.59 -10.08
C ARG A 242 6.17 -31.47 -10.23
N ASN A 243 7.08 -31.37 -9.28
CA ASN A 243 8.42 -31.95 -9.38
C ASN A 243 8.47 -33.45 -8.91
N ASP A 244 7.48 -33.86 -8.11
CA ASP A 244 7.44 -35.23 -7.56
C ASP A 244 6.06 -35.87 -7.78
N PRO A 245 5.84 -36.52 -8.92
CA PRO A 245 4.55 -37.15 -9.24
C PRO A 245 4.14 -38.28 -8.28
N ASN A 246 5.12 -38.90 -7.61
CA ASN A 246 4.90 -40.07 -6.74
C ASN A 246 4.71 -39.74 -5.26
N ALA A 247 5.01 -38.49 -4.83
CA ALA A 247 4.83 -38.12 -3.43
C ALA A 247 3.37 -38.27 -2.99
N LEU A 248 3.13 -38.83 -1.82
CA LEU A 248 1.78 -38.91 -1.26
C LEU A 248 1.26 -37.51 -0.91
N ILE A 249 0.00 -37.24 -1.18
CA ILE A 249 -0.63 -35.95 -0.86
C ILE A 249 -0.59 -35.68 0.66
N ALA A 250 -0.68 -36.76 1.46
CA ALA A 250 -0.58 -36.64 2.91
C ALA A 250 0.84 -36.22 3.37
N ASP A 251 1.88 -36.77 2.76
CA ASP A 251 3.28 -36.44 3.08
C ASP A 251 3.57 -35.00 2.69
N ILE A 252 3.12 -34.55 1.50
CA ILE A 252 3.22 -33.14 1.10
C ILE A 252 2.54 -32.22 2.12
N ALA A 253 1.38 -32.60 2.65
CA ALA A 253 0.72 -31.79 3.68
C ALA A 253 1.60 -31.65 4.93
N PHE A 254 2.19 -32.75 5.42
CA PHE A 254 3.07 -32.73 6.59
C PHE A 254 4.38 -31.98 6.32
N ASP A 255 5.02 -32.20 5.18
CA ASP A 255 6.27 -31.54 4.77
C ASP A 255 6.14 -30.00 4.74
N TYR A 256 4.92 -29.49 4.52
CA TYR A 256 4.64 -28.05 4.50
C TYR A 256 3.81 -27.56 5.70
N GLY A 257 3.96 -28.21 6.87
CA GLY A 257 3.48 -27.74 8.15
C GLY A 257 1.96 -27.77 8.32
N PHE A 258 1.26 -28.66 7.61
CA PHE A 258 -0.15 -28.95 7.88
C PHE A 258 -0.26 -30.15 8.82
N SER A 259 -0.86 -29.96 9.98
CA SER A 259 -1.12 -31.05 10.93
C SER A 259 -2.17 -32.05 10.45
N ASN A 260 -2.95 -31.70 9.40
CA ASN A 260 -4.05 -32.51 8.89
C ASN A 260 -4.15 -32.42 7.35
N PRO A 261 -3.97 -33.54 6.62
CA PRO A 261 -4.08 -33.60 5.16
C PRO A 261 -5.45 -33.15 4.61
N SER A 262 -6.55 -33.39 5.35
CA SER A 262 -7.88 -32.92 4.93
C SER A 262 -7.99 -31.40 4.98
N TYR A 263 -7.37 -30.77 5.97
CA TYR A 263 -7.28 -29.30 6.05
C TYR A 263 -6.45 -28.74 4.89
N PHE A 264 -5.30 -29.34 4.60
CA PHE A 264 -4.47 -28.99 3.44
C PHE A 264 -5.27 -29.03 2.14
N ILE A 265 -5.96 -30.16 1.86
CA ILE A 265 -6.76 -30.35 0.63
C ILE A 265 -7.82 -29.23 0.51
N ARG A 266 -8.49 -28.88 1.60
CA ARG A 266 -9.49 -27.81 1.64
C ARG A 266 -8.87 -26.46 1.34
N CYS A 267 -7.76 -26.09 2.02
CA CYS A 267 -7.05 -24.83 1.79
C CYS A 267 -6.52 -24.72 0.36
N PHE A 268 -5.94 -25.81 -0.15
CA PHE A 268 -5.43 -25.89 -1.51
C PHE A 268 -6.54 -25.68 -2.55
N LYS A 269 -7.68 -26.37 -2.37
CA LYS A 269 -8.83 -26.21 -3.28
C LYS A 269 -9.39 -24.79 -3.26
N ASN A 270 -9.43 -24.14 -2.09
CA ASN A 270 -9.87 -22.76 -1.97
C ASN A 270 -8.91 -21.77 -2.65
N ALA A 271 -7.60 -22.04 -2.63
CA ALA A 271 -6.58 -21.18 -3.22
C ALA A 271 -6.42 -21.34 -4.75
N TYR A 272 -6.61 -22.57 -5.25
CA TYR A 272 -6.34 -22.92 -6.66
C TYR A 272 -7.55 -23.44 -7.44
N ASP A 273 -8.74 -23.44 -6.84
CA ASP A 273 -10.02 -23.94 -7.41
C ASP A 273 -10.03 -25.42 -7.79
N ILE A 274 -8.93 -26.15 -7.59
CA ILE A 274 -8.78 -27.59 -7.85
C ILE A 274 -8.08 -28.30 -6.70
N THR A 275 -8.31 -29.60 -6.58
CA THR A 275 -7.64 -30.41 -5.54
C THR A 275 -6.15 -30.62 -5.86
N PRO A 276 -5.28 -30.89 -4.84
CA PRO A 276 -3.86 -31.19 -5.05
C PRO A 276 -3.62 -32.31 -6.08
N ALA A 277 -4.43 -33.38 -6.05
CA ALA A 277 -4.35 -34.47 -6.98
C ALA A 277 -4.72 -34.06 -8.42
N ALA A 278 -5.75 -33.22 -8.60
CA ALA A 278 -6.11 -32.66 -9.89
C ALA A 278 -5.05 -31.65 -10.40
N TYR A 279 -4.47 -30.87 -9.52
CA TYR A 279 -3.37 -29.96 -9.83
C TYR A 279 -2.15 -30.73 -10.36
N ARG A 280 -1.73 -31.77 -9.67
CA ARG A 280 -0.65 -32.66 -10.11
C ARG A 280 -0.90 -33.19 -11.51
N ARG A 281 -2.08 -33.81 -11.75
CA ARG A 281 -2.42 -34.36 -13.09
C ARG A 281 -2.36 -33.31 -14.19
N LYS A 282 -2.69 -32.09 -13.88
CA LYS A 282 -2.70 -30.98 -14.87
C LYS A 282 -1.31 -30.43 -15.17
N TYR A 283 -0.41 -30.40 -14.18
CA TYR A 283 0.84 -29.64 -14.25
C TYR A 283 2.13 -30.48 -14.07
N ALA A 284 2.07 -31.76 -13.70
CA ALA A 284 3.26 -32.62 -13.55
C ALA A 284 3.91 -33.04 -14.88
N ASN A 285 3.29 -32.74 -16.03
CA ASN A 285 3.80 -33.09 -17.38
C ASN A 285 3.99 -31.83 -18.26
N SER A 286 4.13 -30.65 -17.64
CA SER A 286 4.29 -29.37 -18.37
C SER A 286 5.69 -28.81 -18.21
#